data_01a9640f7cba7f8dc58b93703bdff4c9
#
_entry.id   01a9640f7cba7f8dc58b93703bdff4c9
#
_cell.length_a   1.000
_cell.length_b   1.000
_cell.length_c   1.000
_cell.angle_alpha   90.00
_cell.angle_beta   90.00
_cell.angle_gamma   90.00
#
_symmetry.space_group_name_H-M   'P 1'
#
loop_
_entity.id
_entity.type
_entity.pdbx_description
1 polymer ?
#
loop_
_entity_poly.entity_id
_entity_poly.type
_entity_poly.pdbx_seq_one_letter_code
_entity_poly.pdbx_strand_id
1 'polypeptide(L)'
;MSLHLVPVRDRDAVRTVRLRHRRTPRGRVFAVAGADDDGRVRTVAVAHRPTAGLLDDGTTLEVTFADVGTGAPVEDSPLYTACRRAAESLGYTRLVTYARDDESAARARRAGWRASARRRARPGEGPVVVSLWQAP
;
A
#
# COMPACT_ATOMS: atom_id res chain seq x y z
N MET A 1 -12.38 -14.71 -6.70
CA MET A 1 -11.99 -14.94 -5.30
C MET A 1 -12.12 -13.64 -4.51
N SER A 2 -12.84 -13.68 -3.41
CA SER A 2 -13.04 -12.51 -2.56
C SER A 2 -11.85 -12.31 -1.61
N LEU A 3 -11.49 -11.06 -1.38
CA LEU A 3 -10.50 -10.69 -0.39
C LEU A 3 -11.20 -10.23 0.88
N HIS A 4 -10.86 -10.85 2.01
CA HIS A 4 -11.40 -10.50 3.31
C HIS A 4 -10.34 -9.73 4.11
N LEU A 5 -10.75 -8.62 4.71
CA LEU A 5 -9.84 -7.86 5.56
C LEU A 5 -9.66 -8.59 6.89
N VAL A 6 -8.41 -8.79 7.29
CA VAL A 6 -8.08 -9.47 8.54
C VAL A 6 -7.06 -8.65 9.32
N PRO A 7 -7.08 -8.74 10.66
CA PRO A 7 -6.05 -8.11 11.46
C PRO A 7 -4.69 -8.76 11.22
N VAL A 8 -3.65 -7.96 11.30
CA VAL A 8 -2.27 -8.43 11.20
C VAL A 8 -1.44 -7.68 12.24
N ARG A 9 -0.49 -8.38 12.85
CA ARG A 9 0.45 -7.72 13.75
C ARG A 9 1.39 -6.83 12.94
N ASP A 10 1.64 -5.63 13.42
CA ASP A 10 2.49 -4.66 12.73
C ASP A 10 3.84 -5.25 12.39
N ARG A 11 4.48 -5.98 13.32
CA ARG A 11 5.79 -6.59 13.08
C ARG A 11 5.77 -7.62 11.95
N ASP A 12 4.67 -8.38 11.82
CA ASP A 12 4.55 -9.40 10.77
C ASP A 12 4.33 -8.73 9.42
N ALA A 13 3.53 -7.69 9.37
CA ALA A 13 3.30 -6.90 8.16
C ALA A 13 4.59 -6.20 7.71
N VAL A 14 5.31 -5.56 8.64
CA VAL A 14 6.58 -4.90 8.34
C VAL A 14 7.61 -5.89 7.84
N ARG A 15 7.69 -7.07 8.45
CA ARG A 15 8.59 -8.14 8.01
C ARG A 15 8.29 -8.56 6.58
N THR A 16 7.02 -8.73 6.24
CA THR A 16 6.59 -9.12 4.89
C THR A 16 7.01 -8.06 3.87
N VAL A 17 6.75 -6.79 4.18
CA VAL A 17 7.14 -5.67 3.32
C VAL A 17 8.66 -5.62 3.15
N ARG A 18 9.41 -5.78 4.23
CA ARG A 18 10.88 -5.76 4.19
C ARG A 18 11.43 -6.88 3.31
N LEU A 19 10.88 -8.09 3.42
CA LEU A 19 11.32 -9.23 2.61
C LEU A 19 11.02 -9.01 1.12
N ARG A 20 9.90 -8.39 0.82
CA ARG A 20 9.45 -8.18 -0.56
C ARG A 20 10.14 -6.99 -1.22
N HIS A 21 10.30 -5.89 -0.50
CA HIS A 21 10.80 -4.63 -1.02
C HIS A 21 12.24 -4.33 -0.62
N ARG A 22 12.84 -5.17 0.23
CA ARG A 22 14.18 -4.98 0.81
C ARG A 22 14.34 -3.63 1.51
N ARG A 23 13.23 -3.10 2.03
CA ARG A 23 13.17 -1.82 2.74
C ARG A 23 12.30 -2.00 3.97
N THR A 24 12.70 -1.35 5.06
CA THR A 24 11.90 -1.34 6.29
C THR A 24 11.10 -0.05 6.36
N PRO A 25 9.75 -0.14 6.36
CA PRO A 25 8.94 1.05 6.59
C PRO A 25 9.25 1.66 7.94
N ARG A 26 9.52 2.96 7.99
CA ARG A 26 9.79 3.69 9.22
C ARG A 26 8.59 4.54 9.58
N GLY A 27 8.35 4.68 10.90
CA GLY A 27 7.25 5.50 11.37
C GLY A 27 5.89 4.91 10.99
N ARG A 28 5.75 3.60 11.15
CA ARG A 28 4.48 2.93 10.84
C ARG A 28 3.35 3.43 11.74
N VAL A 29 2.18 3.57 11.15
CA VAL A 29 0.98 4.06 11.83
C VAL A 29 -0.04 2.94 11.97
N PHE A 30 -0.28 2.18 10.90
CA PHE A 30 -1.15 1.01 10.95
C PHE A 30 -0.77 -0.01 9.88
N ALA A 31 -1.31 -1.22 10.03
CA ALA A 31 -1.18 -2.28 9.04
C ALA A 31 -2.51 -3.00 8.89
N VAL A 32 -2.80 -3.45 7.68
CA VAL A 32 -3.97 -4.27 7.39
C VAL A 32 -3.55 -5.38 6.44
N ALA A 33 -4.30 -6.48 6.47
CA ALA A 33 -4.06 -7.60 5.57
C ALA A 33 -5.34 -8.03 4.88
N GLY A 34 -5.17 -8.67 3.73
CA GLY A 34 -6.25 -9.33 3.02
C GLY A 34 -6.01 -10.82 2.96
N ALA A 35 -7.04 -11.60 3.29
CA ALA A 35 -7.00 -13.05 3.25
C ALA A 35 -7.97 -13.55 2.19
N ASP A 36 -7.67 -14.73 1.64
CA ASP A 36 -8.57 -15.43 0.71
C ASP A 36 -9.70 -16.14 1.48
N ASP A 37 -10.56 -16.84 0.72
CA ASP A 37 -11.69 -17.55 1.31
C ASP A 37 -11.28 -18.71 2.23
N ASP A 38 -10.03 -19.18 2.13
CA ASP A 38 -9.48 -20.20 3.01
C ASP A 38 -8.83 -19.60 4.27
N GLY A 39 -8.89 -18.30 4.44
CA GLY A 39 -8.29 -17.61 5.58
C GLY A 39 -6.80 -17.37 5.47
N ARG A 40 -6.18 -17.64 4.31
CA ARG A 40 -4.76 -17.41 4.09
C ARG A 40 -4.52 -15.94 3.74
N VAL A 41 -3.57 -15.32 4.41
CA VAL A 41 -3.15 -13.96 4.08
C VAL A 41 -2.48 -13.96 2.71
N ARG A 42 -2.97 -13.12 1.81
CA ARG A 42 -2.51 -13.02 0.43
C ARG A 42 -1.81 -11.71 0.12
N THR A 43 -2.08 -10.68 0.92
CA THR A 43 -1.47 -9.38 0.74
C THR A 43 -1.50 -8.62 2.06
N VAL A 44 -0.51 -7.76 2.26
CA VAL A 44 -0.45 -6.87 3.42
C VAL A 44 -0.22 -5.44 2.97
N ALA A 45 -0.70 -4.49 3.75
CA ALA A 45 -0.43 -3.07 3.56
C ALA A 45 0.06 -2.48 4.88
N VAL A 46 1.13 -1.70 4.79
CA VAL A 46 1.67 -0.94 5.92
C VAL A 46 1.59 0.53 5.58
N ALA A 47 0.90 1.30 6.42
CA ALA A 47 0.87 2.75 6.32
C ALA A 47 1.92 3.32 7.28
N HIS A 48 2.76 4.20 6.74
CA HIS A 48 3.91 4.73 7.46
C HIS A 48 4.20 6.16 7.01
N ARG A 49 5.12 6.81 7.70
CA ARG A 49 5.56 8.14 7.29
C ARG A 49 6.16 8.08 5.89
N PRO A 50 5.92 9.11 5.06
CA PRO A 50 6.47 9.13 3.71
C PRO A 50 8.00 9.07 3.73
N THR A 51 8.57 8.28 2.81
CA THR A 51 10.02 8.22 2.63
C THR A 51 10.54 9.47 1.91
N ALA A 52 9.70 10.09 1.08
CA ALA A 52 10.04 11.38 0.46
C ALA A 52 9.81 12.51 1.46
N GLY A 53 10.88 13.19 1.86
CA GLY A 53 10.82 14.21 2.91
C GLY A 53 9.83 15.35 2.62
N LEU A 54 9.65 15.72 1.36
CA LEU A 54 8.69 16.76 0.96
C LEU A 54 7.23 16.36 1.21
N LEU A 55 6.93 15.07 1.28
CA LEU A 55 5.59 14.56 1.56
C LEU A 55 5.35 14.31 3.05
N ASP A 56 6.40 14.33 3.86
CA ASP A 56 6.31 14.08 5.30
C ASP A 56 5.89 15.36 6.03
N ASP A 57 4.66 15.77 5.81
CA ASP A 57 4.09 17.03 6.26
C ASP A 57 3.14 16.89 7.48
N GLY A 58 3.06 15.71 8.06
CA GLY A 58 2.17 15.43 9.19
C GLY A 58 0.73 15.10 8.79
N THR A 59 0.36 15.28 7.52
CA THR A 59 -1.00 15.01 7.01
C THR A 59 -1.03 13.91 5.94
N THR A 60 0.13 13.45 5.51
CA THR A 60 0.30 12.47 4.46
C THR A 60 0.90 11.18 5.01
N LEU A 61 0.37 10.04 4.59
CA LEU A 61 0.99 8.73 4.82
C LEU A 61 1.37 8.10 3.49
N GLU A 62 2.43 7.32 3.52
CA GLU A 62 2.78 6.40 2.44
C GLU A 62 2.24 5.02 2.79
N VAL A 63 1.69 4.31 1.81
CA VAL A 63 1.24 2.94 1.99
C VAL A 63 2.06 2.03 1.10
N THR A 64 2.66 1.02 1.70
CA THR A 64 3.42 0.00 0.99
C THR A 64 2.66 -1.31 1.02
N PHE A 65 2.41 -1.87 -0.15
CA PHE A 65 1.69 -3.13 -0.32
C PHE A 65 2.67 -4.25 -0.66
N ALA A 66 2.44 -5.43 -0.12
CA ALA A 66 3.25 -6.61 -0.44
C ALA A 66 2.38 -7.86 -0.55
N ASP A 67 2.53 -8.59 -1.64
CA ASP A 67 1.87 -9.87 -1.80
C ASP A 67 2.57 -10.94 -0.97
N VAL A 68 1.81 -11.91 -0.49
CA VAL A 68 2.28 -13.02 0.33
C VAL A 68 2.08 -14.32 -0.43
N GLY A 69 3.13 -15.12 -0.47
CA GLY A 69 3.09 -16.42 -1.10
C GLY A 69 3.18 -16.39 -2.62
N THR A 70 2.95 -17.55 -3.22
CA THR A 70 2.92 -17.74 -4.67
C THR A 70 1.51 -18.09 -5.10
N GLY A 71 1.15 -17.75 -6.30
CA GLY A 71 -0.16 -18.05 -6.87
C GLY A 71 -0.69 -16.92 -7.72
N ALA A 72 -1.94 -17.07 -8.16
CA ALA A 72 -2.59 -16.05 -8.96
C ALA A 72 -2.72 -14.72 -8.19
N PRO A 73 -2.50 -13.58 -8.84
CA PRO A 73 -2.74 -12.29 -8.21
C PRO A 73 -4.18 -12.19 -7.70
N VAL A 74 -4.35 -11.58 -6.52
CA VAL A 74 -5.67 -11.31 -5.97
C VAL A 74 -6.07 -9.87 -6.29
N GLU A 75 -7.37 -9.63 -6.42
CA GLU A 75 -7.89 -8.28 -6.53
C GLU A 75 -7.82 -7.63 -5.15
N ASP A 76 -6.88 -6.73 -4.96
CA ASP A 76 -6.58 -6.10 -3.66
C ASP A 76 -7.11 -4.67 -3.52
N SER A 77 -7.94 -4.20 -4.46
CA SER A 77 -8.53 -2.86 -4.35
C SER A 77 -9.31 -2.65 -3.04
N PRO A 78 -9.97 -3.64 -2.42
CA PRO A 78 -10.56 -3.47 -1.10
C PRO A 78 -9.55 -3.08 -0.02
N LEU A 79 -8.30 -3.52 -0.16
CA LEU A 79 -7.23 -3.17 0.78
C LEU A 79 -6.85 -1.70 0.66
N TYR A 80 -6.80 -1.17 -0.55
CA TYR A 80 -6.59 0.27 -0.78
C TYR A 80 -7.70 1.10 -0.13
N THR A 81 -8.95 0.67 -0.28
CA THR A 81 -10.11 1.33 0.33
C THR A 81 -10.03 1.29 1.86
N ALA A 82 -9.63 0.16 2.43
CA ALA A 82 -9.47 0.01 3.88
C ALA A 82 -8.39 0.96 4.41
N CYS A 83 -7.27 1.08 3.72
CA CYS A 83 -6.20 2.00 4.09
C CYS A 83 -6.69 3.46 4.08
N ARG A 84 -7.46 3.83 3.06
CA ARG A 84 -8.06 5.17 2.98
C ARG A 84 -8.96 5.45 4.18
N ARG A 85 -9.87 4.54 4.49
CA ARG A 85 -10.80 4.70 5.61
C ARG A 85 -10.07 4.80 6.95
N ALA A 86 -9.06 3.96 7.17
CA ALA A 86 -8.27 3.99 8.39
C ALA A 86 -7.50 5.32 8.52
N ALA A 87 -6.85 5.76 7.47
CA ALA A 87 -6.12 7.03 7.46
C ALA A 87 -7.03 8.21 7.72
N GLU A 88 -8.18 8.24 7.07
CA GLU A 88 -9.19 9.29 7.24
C GLU A 88 -9.68 9.35 8.68
N SER A 89 -9.96 8.20 9.29
CA SER A 89 -10.37 8.12 10.70
C SER A 89 -9.30 8.65 11.66
N LEU A 90 -8.04 8.56 11.27
CA LEU A 90 -6.91 9.06 12.07
C LEU A 90 -6.57 10.51 11.77
N GLY A 91 -7.30 11.16 10.87
CA GLY A 91 -7.11 12.58 10.55
C GLY A 91 -6.14 12.87 9.42
N TYR A 92 -5.63 11.85 8.74
CA TYR A 92 -4.78 12.08 7.56
C TYR A 92 -5.63 12.46 6.36
N THR A 93 -5.12 13.34 5.53
CA THR A 93 -5.84 13.87 4.37
C THR A 93 -5.29 13.42 3.04
N ARG A 94 -4.14 12.76 3.05
CA ARG A 94 -3.48 12.31 1.83
C ARG A 94 -2.79 10.97 2.05
N LEU A 95 -2.92 10.10 1.04
CA LEU A 95 -2.17 8.84 0.98
C LEU A 95 -1.43 8.79 -0.35
N VAL A 96 -0.23 8.23 -0.32
CA VAL A 96 0.58 8.00 -1.51
C VAL A 96 1.09 6.58 -1.54
N THR A 97 1.15 5.98 -2.70
CA THR A 97 1.78 4.67 -2.91
C THR A 97 2.55 4.66 -4.23
N TYR A 98 3.57 3.85 -4.27
CA TYR A 98 4.45 3.72 -5.44
C TYR A 98 4.23 2.36 -6.07
N ALA A 99 3.64 2.34 -7.26
CA ALA A 99 3.37 1.13 -8.02
C ALA A 99 4.47 0.92 -9.07
N ARG A 100 5.06 -0.27 -9.08
CA ARG A 100 6.15 -0.62 -9.98
C ARG A 100 5.69 -1.31 -11.26
N ASP A 101 4.38 -1.53 -11.39
CA ASP A 101 3.79 -2.13 -12.56
C ASP A 101 2.41 -1.55 -12.83
N ASP A 102 1.94 -1.74 -14.07
CA ASP A 102 0.66 -1.19 -14.50
C ASP A 102 -0.52 -1.83 -13.77
N GLU A 103 -0.39 -3.08 -13.36
CA GLU A 103 -1.44 -3.79 -12.66
C GLU A 103 -1.68 -3.20 -11.26
N SER A 104 -0.62 -2.95 -10.51
CA SER A 104 -0.72 -2.31 -9.19
C SER A 104 -1.29 -0.90 -9.31
N ALA A 105 -0.87 -0.13 -10.31
CA ALA A 105 -1.42 1.18 -10.58
C ALA A 105 -2.92 1.11 -10.94
N ALA A 106 -3.33 0.10 -11.70
CA ALA A 106 -4.73 -0.11 -12.06
C ALA A 106 -5.58 -0.46 -10.83
N ARG A 107 -5.05 -1.26 -9.89
CA ARG A 107 -5.74 -1.59 -8.64
C ARG A 107 -5.98 -0.35 -7.78
N ALA A 108 -4.97 0.49 -7.65
CA ALA A 108 -5.09 1.77 -6.94
C ALA A 108 -6.17 2.64 -7.57
N ARG A 109 -6.18 2.74 -8.89
CA ARG A 109 -7.17 3.52 -9.63
C ARG A 109 -8.58 2.97 -9.44
N ARG A 110 -8.76 1.65 -9.43
CA ARG A 110 -10.06 1.02 -9.15
C ARG A 110 -10.58 1.35 -7.76
N ALA A 111 -9.68 1.57 -6.81
CA ALA A 111 -10.03 1.99 -5.45
C ALA A 111 -10.24 3.50 -5.30
N GLY A 112 -10.18 4.26 -6.40
CA GLY A 112 -10.39 5.70 -6.40
C GLY A 112 -9.12 6.54 -6.22
N TRP A 113 -7.96 5.92 -6.18
CA TRP A 113 -6.69 6.65 -6.16
C TRP A 113 -6.32 7.00 -7.60
N ARG A 114 -5.73 8.15 -7.81
CA ARG A 114 -5.34 8.59 -9.15
C ARG A 114 -3.82 8.58 -9.31
N ALA A 115 -3.36 8.29 -10.52
CA ALA A 115 -1.97 8.45 -10.86
C ALA A 115 -1.64 9.94 -10.92
N SER A 116 -0.71 10.39 -10.08
CA SER A 116 -0.35 11.80 -9.97
C SER A 116 0.96 12.13 -10.67
N ALA A 117 1.87 11.17 -10.76
CA ALA A 117 3.18 11.38 -11.38
C ALA A 117 3.81 10.04 -11.74
N ARG A 118 4.80 10.09 -12.62
CA ARG A 118 5.73 9.00 -12.84
C ARG A 118 7.08 9.40 -12.28
N ARG A 119 7.58 8.61 -11.36
CA ARG A 119 8.91 8.82 -10.83
C ARG A 119 9.94 8.21 -11.78
N ARG A 120 11.07 8.91 -11.96
CA ARG A 120 12.19 8.35 -12.67
C ARG A 120 12.69 7.10 -11.93
N ALA A 121 12.80 5.99 -12.65
CA ALA A 121 13.34 4.75 -12.10
C ALA A 121 14.81 4.91 -11.75
N ARG A 122 15.22 4.30 -10.65
CA ARG A 122 16.65 4.13 -10.35
C ARG A 122 17.23 3.12 -11.34
N PRO A 123 18.57 3.13 -11.58
CA PRO A 123 19.17 2.11 -12.42
C PRO A 123 18.76 0.71 -11.97
N GLY A 124 18.26 -0.11 -12.91
CA GLY A 124 17.80 -1.47 -12.64
C GLY A 124 16.34 -1.58 -12.20
N GLU A 125 15.63 -0.49 -12.00
CA GLU A 125 14.20 -0.49 -11.70
C GLU A 125 13.40 -0.11 -12.95
N GLY A 126 12.18 -0.67 -13.07
CA GLY A 126 11.23 -0.23 -14.07
C GLY A 126 10.57 1.11 -13.68
N PRO A 127 9.72 1.66 -14.57
CA PRO A 127 9.00 2.89 -14.28
C PRO A 127 8.16 2.74 -13.01
N VAL A 128 8.10 3.81 -12.20
CA VAL A 128 7.31 3.83 -10.98
C VAL A 128 6.18 4.84 -11.14
N VAL A 129 4.95 4.38 -10.97
CA VAL A 129 3.75 5.22 -10.99
C VAL A 129 3.42 5.61 -9.54
N VAL A 130 3.29 6.91 -9.30
CA VAL A 130 2.86 7.42 -7.99
C VAL A 130 1.35 7.58 -8.02
N SER A 131 0.65 6.86 -7.17
CA SER A 131 -0.80 6.95 -7.03
C SER A 131 -1.14 7.69 -5.74
N LEU A 132 -2.14 8.55 -5.84
CA LEU A 132 -2.51 9.48 -4.78
C LEU A 132 -3.99 9.40 -4.49
N TRP A 133 -4.34 9.33 -3.21
CA TRP A 133 -5.67 9.64 -2.70
C TRP A 133 -5.60 10.90 -1.85
N GLN A 134 -6.60 11.77 -2.01
CA GLN A 134 -6.71 12.99 -1.22
C GLN A 134 -8.14 13.15 -0.74
N ALA A 135 -8.29 13.53 0.52
CA ALA A 135 -9.59 13.82 1.10
C ALA A 135 -10.27 14.99 0.39
N PRO A 136 -11.60 14.92 0.23
CA PRO A 136 -12.36 16.02 -0.35
C PRO A 136 -12.23 17.32 0.46
#